data_ade3a1d3aa15c26e4c8328346009f9f4
#
_entry.id   ade3a1d3aa15c26e4c8328346009f9f4
#
_cell.length_a   1.000
_cell.length_b   1.000
_cell.length_c   1.000
_cell.angle_alpha   90.00
_cell.angle_beta   90.00
_cell.angle_gamma   90.00
#
_symmetry.space_group_name_H-M   'P 1'
#
loop_
_entity.id
_entity.type
_entity.pdbx_description
1 polymer ?
#
loop_
_entity_poly.entity_id
_entity_poly.type
_entity_poly.pdbx_seq_one_letter_code
_entity_poly.pdbx_strand_id
1 'polypeptide(L)'
;MSCLKNRVLILLISGFFCCQYTFGQEQKPLLLSEAIQAGLKNYQSIQAKQNYLHSSAELVKNTRNEYLPNILTSIQQSFGTVNGQFGPSAAYGASGTSSSGPVGSSQSWSAAFGGVYVLNTNWEVFSFGRLKSRIDYSISQVNKDSADFVQEQFIQGVKIAGVYLNLLVAQTLLKSAYANLERTKYVQLVAIARTKGGLNAGVDSSIANAEVSKAKLLIYDAVNTTQQYSNQLAQLMNAAPGDYKTDSTFLKNLPKIYNTDFAIEQNPQVKFYKTRIDQSNSYAGLLAKSILPGVNLFGIFQTRGSGFDYNYTSLNNAYSKDYFTGINPTRSNCVAGVSMAWNIMSIPKIKHQLLAQQFISKGLQNEYDLINTQLKDQLVLADQRIANNLQSWREAPVQYKAASDAYLQKSVLYKNGLSNIIDLQQALYLLNRAETDQSVAYVNVWQSLLQKAAASGDFDLFLKQVR
;
A
#
# COMPACT_ATOMS: atom_id res chain seq x y z
N MET A 1 44.72 49.59 4.05
CA MET A 1 43.66 49.77 5.12
C MET A 1 42.26 50.08 4.60
N SER A 2 41.97 49.98 3.31
CA SER A 2 40.59 50.27 2.78
C SER A 2 39.76 49.03 2.49
N CYS A 3 40.32 47.81 2.55
CA CYS A 3 39.62 46.57 2.23
C CYS A 3 38.90 45.90 3.43
N LEU A 4 39.22 46.30 4.66
CA LEU A 4 38.61 45.74 5.88
C LEU A 4 37.30 46.44 6.30
N LYS A 5 37.11 47.72 5.91
CA LYS A 5 35.89 48.49 6.25
C LYS A 5 34.65 48.06 5.47
N ASN A 6 34.81 47.57 4.24
CA ASN A 6 33.67 47.11 3.42
C ASN A 6 33.16 45.69 3.76
N ARG A 7 33.97 44.86 4.41
CA ARG A 7 33.50 43.51 4.83
C ARG A 7 32.70 43.52 6.16
N VAL A 8 32.97 44.52 7.03
CA VAL A 8 32.22 44.66 8.28
C VAL A 8 30.85 45.32 8.04
N LEU A 9 30.74 46.18 7.03
CA LEU A 9 29.46 46.82 6.67
C LEU A 9 28.49 45.83 5.98
N ILE A 10 29.00 44.88 5.22
CA ILE A 10 28.18 43.81 4.58
C ILE A 10 27.67 42.79 5.61
N LEU A 11 28.45 42.49 6.66
CA LEU A 11 28.03 41.59 7.73
C LEU A 11 27.00 42.22 8.70
N LEU A 12 26.95 43.56 8.83
CA LEU A 12 25.93 44.26 9.62
C LEU A 12 24.61 44.46 8.86
N ILE A 13 24.62 44.46 7.52
CA ILE A 13 23.40 44.58 6.71
C ILE A 13 22.76 43.18 6.52
N SER A 14 23.53 42.07 6.56
CA SER A 14 22.96 40.71 6.49
C SER A 14 22.33 40.22 7.79
N GLY A 15 22.66 40.85 8.93
CA GLY A 15 22.08 40.51 10.25
C GLY A 15 20.71 41.17 10.53
N PHE A 16 20.29 42.16 9.72
CA PHE A 16 19.04 42.89 9.98
C PHE A 16 17.84 42.39 9.16
N PHE A 17 18.02 41.37 8.29
CA PHE A 17 16.95 40.85 7.41
C PHE A 17 16.31 39.54 7.88
N CYS A 18 16.67 39.03 9.06
CA CYS A 18 16.17 37.74 9.59
C CYS A 18 15.15 37.88 10.73
N CYS A 19 14.60 39.04 11.00
CA CYS A 19 13.39 39.20 11.81
C CYS A 19 12.17 39.33 10.88
N GLN A 20 11.87 38.29 10.10
CA GLN A 20 10.51 38.13 9.59
C GLN A 20 9.62 37.81 10.78
N TYR A 21 8.77 38.74 11.13
CA TYR A 21 7.63 38.54 12.01
C TYR A 21 6.85 37.34 11.45
N THR A 22 6.96 36.19 12.09
CA THR A 22 5.98 35.13 11.96
C THR A 22 4.70 35.65 12.59
N PHE A 23 3.96 36.47 11.84
CA PHE A 23 2.52 36.59 12.10
C PHE A 23 2.01 35.18 12.10
N GLY A 24 1.49 34.70 13.23
CA GLY A 24 0.77 33.47 13.30
C GLY A 24 -0.32 33.49 12.24
N GLN A 25 -0.07 32.89 11.09
CA GLN A 25 -1.12 32.64 10.10
C GLN A 25 -2.19 31.87 10.85
N GLU A 26 -3.38 32.45 10.98
CA GLU A 26 -4.56 31.70 11.36
C GLU A 26 -4.59 30.47 10.47
N GLN A 27 -4.33 29.32 11.04
CA GLN A 27 -4.26 28.06 10.27
C GLN A 27 -5.60 27.88 9.59
N LYS A 28 -5.61 28.05 8.26
CA LYS A 28 -6.78 27.75 7.43
C LYS A 28 -7.28 26.34 7.78
N PRO A 29 -8.57 26.16 8.05
CA PRO A 29 -9.08 24.83 8.34
C PRO A 29 -8.78 23.91 7.16
N LEU A 30 -8.24 22.73 7.46
CA LEU A 30 -7.98 21.69 6.49
C LEU A 30 -9.32 21.14 5.99
N LEU A 31 -9.56 21.24 4.68
CA LEU A 31 -10.75 20.63 4.06
C LEU A 31 -10.57 19.12 3.95
N LEU A 32 -11.65 18.38 4.06
CA LEU A 32 -11.61 16.92 3.91
C LEU A 32 -11.09 16.51 2.51
N SER A 33 -11.48 17.24 1.46
CA SER A 33 -10.99 16.99 0.10
C SER A 33 -9.48 17.19 -0.03
N GLU A 34 -8.91 18.22 0.64
CA GLU A 34 -7.47 18.46 0.68
C GLU A 34 -6.74 17.32 1.42
N ALA A 35 -7.28 16.87 2.55
CA ALA A 35 -6.72 15.75 3.31
C ALA A 35 -6.70 14.45 2.49
N ILE A 36 -7.78 14.14 1.78
CA ILE A 36 -7.87 12.95 0.92
C ILE A 36 -6.87 13.05 -0.24
N GLN A 37 -6.81 14.19 -0.94
CA GLN A 37 -5.86 14.38 -2.04
C GLN A 37 -4.41 14.26 -1.58
N ALA A 38 -4.07 14.86 -0.44
CA ALA A 38 -2.74 14.73 0.14
C ALA A 38 -2.38 13.27 0.45
N GLY A 39 -3.30 12.54 1.08
CA GLY A 39 -3.09 11.14 1.40
C GLY A 39 -2.99 10.24 0.16
N LEU A 40 -3.88 10.39 -0.81
CA LEU A 40 -3.84 9.60 -2.05
C LEU A 40 -2.55 9.83 -2.86
N LYS A 41 -2.00 11.06 -2.80
CA LYS A 41 -0.75 11.40 -3.49
C LYS A 41 0.51 10.92 -2.76
N ASN A 42 0.54 11.05 -1.43
CA ASN A 42 1.78 10.94 -0.66
C ASN A 42 1.90 9.61 0.10
N TYR A 43 0.82 8.84 0.28
CA TYR A 43 0.84 7.65 1.13
C TYR A 43 1.69 6.53 0.54
N GLN A 44 2.66 6.06 1.32
CA GLN A 44 3.69 5.13 0.86
C GLN A 44 3.13 3.78 0.36
N SER A 45 2.05 3.28 0.95
CA SER A 45 1.42 2.03 0.49
C SER A 45 0.85 2.16 -0.92
N ILE A 46 0.20 3.29 -1.25
CA ILE A 46 -0.32 3.58 -2.59
C ILE A 46 0.83 3.64 -3.61
N GLN A 47 1.93 4.33 -3.26
CA GLN A 47 3.12 4.41 -4.12
C GLN A 47 3.75 3.02 -4.33
N ALA A 48 3.80 2.19 -3.29
CA ALA A 48 4.26 0.80 -3.40
C ALA A 48 3.40 -0.01 -4.37
N LYS A 49 2.06 0.06 -4.25
CA LYS A 49 1.13 -0.62 -5.16
C LYS A 49 1.26 -0.13 -6.61
N GLN A 50 1.46 1.17 -6.81
CA GLN A 50 1.73 1.74 -8.13
C GLN A 50 3.02 1.19 -8.74
N ASN A 51 4.09 1.07 -7.95
CA ASN A 51 5.36 0.49 -8.41
C ASN A 51 5.21 -1.00 -8.74
N TYR A 52 4.41 -1.77 -7.98
CA TYR A 52 4.11 -3.17 -8.32
C TYR A 52 3.34 -3.28 -9.64
N LEU A 53 2.37 -2.39 -9.88
CA LEU A 53 1.66 -2.31 -11.15
C LEU A 53 2.62 -2.00 -12.32
N HIS A 54 3.54 -1.04 -12.16
CA HIS A 54 4.56 -0.76 -13.19
C HIS A 54 5.48 -1.96 -13.42
N SER A 55 5.91 -2.63 -12.34
CA SER A 55 6.74 -3.84 -12.44
C SER A 55 6.04 -4.95 -13.22
N SER A 56 4.78 -5.25 -12.91
CA SER A 56 4.03 -6.29 -13.63
C SER A 56 3.79 -5.92 -15.10
N ALA A 57 3.60 -4.63 -15.42
CA ALA A 57 3.47 -4.15 -16.80
C ALA A 57 4.78 -4.36 -17.60
N GLU A 58 5.95 -4.13 -17.00
CA GLU A 58 7.23 -4.43 -17.64
C GLU A 58 7.47 -5.93 -17.80
N LEU A 59 7.01 -6.75 -16.84
CA LEU A 59 7.07 -8.21 -16.95
C LEU A 59 6.24 -8.76 -18.13
N VAL A 60 5.11 -8.12 -18.49
CA VAL A 60 4.37 -8.47 -19.71
C VAL A 60 5.23 -8.22 -20.96
N LYS A 61 5.95 -7.09 -21.02
CA LYS A 61 6.86 -6.79 -22.14
C LYS A 61 7.98 -7.83 -22.20
N ASN A 62 8.57 -8.16 -21.04
CA ASN A 62 9.59 -9.20 -20.94
C ASN A 62 9.07 -10.55 -21.45
N THR A 63 7.87 -10.97 -21.02
CA THR A 63 7.27 -12.25 -21.48
C THR A 63 6.96 -12.23 -22.98
N ARG A 64 6.57 -11.09 -23.55
CA ARG A 64 6.40 -10.95 -25.01
C ARG A 64 7.72 -11.08 -25.76
N ASN A 65 8.83 -10.63 -25.19
CA ASN A 65 10.15 -10.76 -25.78
C ASN A 65 10.65 -12.23 -25.83
N GLU A 66 9.99 -13.15 -25.11
CA GLU A 66 10.26 -14.60 -25.27
C GLU A 66 9.92 -15.15 -26.66
N TYR A 67 9.19 -14.38 -27.50
CA TYR A 67 9.02 -14.68 -28.92
C TYR A 67 10.31 -14.44 -29.76
N LEU A 68 11.27 -13.71 -29.23
CA LEU A 68 12.52 -13.44 -29.91
C LEU A 68 13.48 -14.64 -29.84
N PRO A 69 14.34 -14.82 -30.84
CA PRO A 69 15.38 -15.86 -30.78
C PRO A 69 16.35 -15.57 -29.60
N ASN A 70 16.79 -16.64 -28.96
CA ASN A 70 17.91 -16.58 -28.02
C ASN A 70 19.21 -16.74 -28.80
N ILE A 71 20.06 -15.70 -28.81
CA ILE A 71 21.35 -15.66 -29.46
C ILE A 71 22.41 -15.60 -28.38
N LEU A 72 23.23 -16.68 -28.32
CA LEU A 72 24.30 -16.80 -27.34
C LEU A 72 25.65 -16.82 -28.08
N THR A 73 26.53 -15.91 -27.71
CA THR A 73 27.93 -15.91 -28.14
C THR A 73 28.81 -16.46 -27.02
N SER A 74 29.66 -17.43 -27.35
CA SER A 74 30.63 -18.02 -26.42
C SER A 74 32.02 -17.98 -27.03
N ILE A 75 32.98 -17.53 -26.24
CA ILE A 75 34.38 -17.48 -26.56
C ILE A 75 35.12 -18.28 -25.50
N GLN A 76 35.80 -19.33 -25.92
CA GLN A 76 36.60 -20.18 -25.03
C GLN A 76 38.02 -20.26 -25.56
N GLN A 77 38.97 -20.01 -24.71
CA GLN A 77 40.39 -20.21 -24.96
C GLN A 77 40.94 -21.16 -23.89
N SER A 78 41.70 -22.13 -24.29
CA SER A 78 42.20 -23.16 -23.38
C SER A 78 43.66 -23.51 -23.75
N PHE A 79 44.39 -23.95 -22.72
CA PHE A 79 45.72 -24.54 -22.90
C PHE A 79 45.65 -25.97 -22.34
N GLY A 80 46.01 -26.95 -23.12
CA GLY A 80 45.90 -28.33 -22.70
C GLY A 80 46.44 -29.34 -23.70
N THR A 81 46.33 -30.60 -23.34
CA THR A 81 46.80 -31.77 -24.13
C THR A 81 45.64 -32.36 -24.95
N VAL A 82 45.94 -33.08 -26.00
CA VAL A 82 44.98 -33.78 -26.83
C VAL A 82 45.35 -35.28 -26.82
N ASN A 83 44.52 -36.11 -26.19
CA ASN A 83 44.66 -37.54 -26.14
C ASN A 83 43.29 -38.18 -26.39
N GLY A 84 43.08 -38.71 -27.61
CA GLY A 84 41.91 -39.46 -27.98
C GLY A 84 42.01 -40.91 -27.48
N GLN A 85 40.89 -41.49 -27.00
CA GLN A 85 40.81 -42.86 -26.59
C GLN A 85 39.47 -43.47 -27.05
N PHE A 86 39.52 -44.72 -27.56
CA PHE A 86 38.29 -45.45 -27.84
C PHE A 86 37.67 -45.97 -26.55
N GLY A 87 36.36 -45.89 -26.44
CA GLY A 87 35.60 -46.39 -25.31
C GLY A 87 34.28 -45.66 -25.09
N PRO A 88 33.35 -46.25 -24.33
CA PRO A 88 32.13 -45.54 -23.98
C PRO A 88 32.44 -44.37 -23.08
N SER A 89 32.05 -43.19 -23.47
CA SER A 89 32.16 -41.96 -22.66
C SER A 89 30.79 -41.30 -22.56
N ALA A 90 30.45 -40.87 -21.35
CA ALA A 90 29.29 -40.01 -21.11
C ALA A 90 29.77 -38.58 -20.80
N ALA A 91 29.29 -37.62 -21.58
CA ALA A 91 29.54 -36.19 -21.26
C ALA A 91 28.55 -35.76 -20.18
N TYR A 92 29.06 -35.46 -18.99
CA TYR A 92 28.28 -34.84 -17.92
C TYR A 92 28.44 -33.31 -17.97
N GLY A 93 27.58 -32.64 -18.73
CA GLY A 93 27.53 -31.17 -18.81
C GLY A 93 28.87 -30.53 -19.11
N ALA A 94 29.20 -29.45 -18.38
CA ALA A 94 30.47 -28.70 -18.52
C ALA A 94 31.64 -29.32 -17.71
N SER A 95 31.45 -30.45 -17.04
CA SER A 95 32.41 -31.01 -16.10
C SER A 95 33.37 -32.06 -16.72
N GLY A 96 33.26 -32.32 -18.00
CA GLY A 96 34.10 -33.29 -18.69
C GLY A 96 34.99 -32.64 -19.75
N THR A 97 36.19 -33.16 -19.92
CA THR A 97 37.03 -32.79 -21.08
C THR A 97 36.69 -33.76 -22.23
N SER A 98 36.37 -33.22 -23.41
CA SER A 98 36.27 -34.03 -24.63
C SER A 98 37.46 -33.69 -25.56
N SER A 99 38.14 -34.69 -26.02
CA SER A 99 39.16 -34.59 -27.01
C SER A 99 38.61 -34.94 -28.40
N SER A 100 38.82 -34.10 -29.38
CA SER A 100 38.51 -34.35 -30.77
C SER A 100 39.75 -34.76 -31.59
N GLY A 101 40.84 -35.07 -30.90
CA GLY A 101 42.08 -35.49 -31.50
C GLY A 101 42.13 -36.98 -31.86
N PRO A 102 43.13 -37.36 -32.66
CA PRO A 102 43.33 -38.79 -33.00
C PRO A 102 43.67 -39.60 -31.76
N VAL A 103 43.35 -40.91 -31.85
CA VAL A 103 43.75 -41.89 -30.84
C VAL A 103 45.25 -42.13 -30.97
N GLY A 104 45.98 -41.87 -29.88
CA GLY A 104 47.41 -42.17 -29.82
C GLY A 104 47.67 -43.54 -29.25
N SER A 105 48.86 -44.13 -29.57
CA SER A 105 49.31 -45.39 -29.00
C SER A 105 49.77 -45.27 -27.53
N SER A 106 50.01 -44.05 -27.06
CA SER A 106 50.46 -43.70 -25.70
C SER A 106 50.01 -42.31 -25.31
N GLN A 107 50.01 -42.03 -24.00
CA GLN A 107 49.73 -40.72 -23.44
C GLN A 107 50.74 -39.66 -23.91
N SER A 108 50.28 -38.53 -24.43
CA SER A 108 51.10 -37.34 -24.76
C SER A 108 50.79 -36.20 -23.76
N TRP A 109 51.85 -35.61 -23.22
CA TRP A 109 51.80 -34.44 -22.37
C TRP A 109 52.10 -33.15 -23.12
N SER A 110 52.19 -33.21 -24.47
CA SER A 110 52.33 -32.03 -25.29
C SER A 110 51.06 -31.19 -25.18
N ALA A 111 51.26 -29.92 -24.78
CA ALA A 111 50.15 -28.97 -24.54
C ALA A 111 50.28 -27.77 -25.48
N ALA A 112 49.16 -27.32 -26.04
CA ALA A 112 49.08 -26.16 -26.92
C ALA A 112 47.83 -25.34 -26.58
N PHE A 113 47.80 -24.08 -27.03
CA PHE A 113 46.60 -23.26 -26.95
C PHE A 113 45.56 -23.71 -27.98
N GLY A 114 44.26 -23.54 -27.61
CA GLY A 114 43.14 -23.73 -28.51
C GLY A 114 42.05 -22.67 -28.27
N GLY A 115 41.42 -22.25 -29.34
CA GLY A 115 40.30 -21.31 -29.30
C GLY A 115 39.02 -21.94 -29.88
N VAL A 116 37.90 -21.72 -29.24
CA VAL A 116 36.54 -22.09 -29.72
C VAL A 116 35.65 -20.86 -29.62
N TYR A 117 35.10 -20.47 -30.74
CA TYR A 117 34.21 -19.30 -30.87
C TYR A 117 32.87 -19.81 -31.40
N VAL A 118 31.81 -19.62 -30.68
CA VAL A 118 30.48 -20.15 -31.01
C VAL A 118 29.46 -19.04 -31.02
N LEU A 119 28.68 -18.97 -32.07
CA LEU A 119 27.41 -18.25 -32.12
C LEU A 119 26.30 -19.29 -32.19
N ASN A 120 25.50 -19.38 -31.14
CA ASN A 120 24.38 -20.32 -31.03
C ASN A 120 23.07 -19.53 -31.03
N THR A 121 22.16 -19.90 -31.92
CA THR A 121 20.80 -19.34 -31.99
C THR A 121 19.80 -20.46 -31.70
N ASN A 122 18.91 -20.21 -30.78
CA ASN A 122 17.78 -21.10 -30.50
C ASN A 122 16.50 -20.26 -30.44
N TRP A 123 15.51 -20.62 -31.26
CA TRP A 123 14.27 -19.90 -31.40
C TRP A 123 13.08 -20.84 -31.33
N GLU A 124 12.25 -20.72 -30.28
CA GLU A 124 10.99 -21.44 -30.19
C GLU A 124 9.95 -20.77 -31.10
N VAL A 125 9.80 -21.31 -32.32
CA VAL A 125 8.88 -20.76 -33.33
C VAL A 125 7.45 -21.21 -33.13
N PHE A 126 7.24 -22.36 -32.47
CA PHE A 126 5.91 -22.89 -32.21
C PHE A 126 5.81 -23.65 -30.89
N SER A 127 4.94 -23.20 -29.99
CA SER A 127 4.80 -23.71 -28.62
C SER A 127 3.40 -24.25 -28.32
N PHE A 128 2.57 -24.53 -29.34
CA PHE A 128 1.18 -25.04 -29.18
C PHE A 128 0.32 -24.18 -28.21
N GLY A 129 0.56 -22.88 -28.16
CA GLY A 129 -0.16 -21.92 -27.33
C GLY A 129 0.40 -21.74 -25.91
N ARG A 130 1.51 -22.43 -25.54
CA ARG A 130 2.16 -22.28 -24.23
C ARG A 130 2.63 -20.84 -24.00
N LEU A 131 3.32 -20.25 -24.96
CA LEU A 131 3.82 -18.87 -24.86
C LEU A 131 2.67 -17.84 -24.79
N LYS A 132 1.61 -18.04 -25.58
CA LYS A 132 0.40 -17.22 -25.48
C LYS A 132 -0.20 -17.29 -24.07
N SER A 133 -0.37 -18.51 -23.50
CA SER A 133 -0.91 -18.67 -22.15
C SER A 133 -0.01 -18.04 -21.07
N ARG A 134 1.32 -17.99 -21.28
CA ARG A 134 2.25 -17.29 -20.41
C ARG A 134 2.04 -15.77 -20.46
N ILE A 135 1.81 -15.22 -21.64
CA ILE A 135 1.47 -13.81 -21.82
C ILE A 135 0.12 -13.49 -21.17
N ASP A 136 -0.89 -14.33 -21.40
CA ASP A 136 -2.22 -14.16 -20.80
C ASP A 136 -2.16 -14.19 -19.27
N TYR A 137 -1.33 -15.08 -18.69
CA TYR A 137 -1.06 -15.09 -17.26
C TYR A 137 -0.36 -13.80 -16.79
N SER A 138 0.66 -13.31 -17.50
CA SER A 138 1.33 -12.06 -17.17
C SER A 138 0.37 -10.86 -17.24
N ILE A 139 -0.55 -10.83 -18.21
CA ILE A 139 -1.59 -9.81 -18.30
C ILE A 139 -2.55 -9.90 -17.12
N SER A 140 -2.93 -11.11 -16.69
CA SER A 140 -3.79 -11.28 -15.52
C SER A 140 -3.12 -10.80 -14.22
N GLN A 141 -1.78 -10.87 -14.11
CA GLN A 141 -1.03 -10.27 -13.02
C GLN A 141 -1.15 -8.74 -13.02
N VAL A 142 -1.01 -8.09 -14.18
CA VAL A 142 -1.22 -6.64 -14.30
C VAL A 142 -2.64 -6.25 -13.87
N ASN A 143 -3.65 -7.00 -14.31
CA ASN A 143 -5.03 -6.74 -13.95
C ASN A 143 -5.26 -6.86 -12.43
N LYS A 144 -4.66 -7.87 -11.78
CA LYS A 144 -4.70 -8.04 -10.33
C LYS A 144 -4.00 -6.87 -9.62
N ASP A 145 -2.80 -6.48 -10.04
CA ASP A 145 -2.04 -5.41 -9.41
C ASP A 145 -2.71 -4.04 -9.64
N SER A 146 -3.38 -3.85 -10.80
CA SER A 146 -4.21 -2.67 -11.06
C SER A 146 -5.42 -2.61 -10.13
N ALA A 147 -6.12 -3.73 -9.93
CA ALA A 147 -7.25 -3.79 -9.01
C ALA A 147 -6.81 -3.58 -7.54
N ASP A 148 -5.64 -4.11 -7.15
CA ASP A 148 -5.04 -3.93 -5.84
C ASP A 148 -4.68 -2.44 -5.58
N PHE A 149 -4.13 -1.76 -6.58
CA PHE A 149 -3.85 -0.32 -6.51
C PHE A 149 -5.13 0.51 -6.32
N VAL A 150 -6.17 0.24 -7.10
CA VAL A 150 -7.46 0.95 -6.99
C VAL A 150 -8.13 0.68 -5.64
N GLN A 151 -8.08 -0.57 -5.16
CA GLN A 151 -8.59 -0.94 -3.84
C GLN A 151 -7.86 -0.19 -2.73
N GLU A 152 -6.52 -0.11 -2.78
CA GLU A 152 -5.73 0.60 -1.77
C GLU A 152 -6.07 2.09 -1.74
N GLN A 153 -6.22 2.74 -2.91
CA GLN A 153 -6.66 4.14 -2.98
C GLN A 153 -8.04 4.34 -2.34
N PHE A 154 -8.98 3.44 -2.62
CA PHE A 154 -10.32 3.48 -2.05
C PHE A 154 -10.30 3.33 -0.52
N ILE A 155 -9.62 2.30 -0.02
CA ILE A 155 -9.48 2.05 1.43
C ILE A 155 -8.82 3.23 2.13
N GLN A 156 -7.77 3.78 1.55
CA GLN A 156 -7.06 4.93 2.12
C GLN A 156 -7.94 6.17 2.17
N GLY A 157 -8.71 6.46 1.11
CA GLY A 157 -9.67 7.55 1.10
C GLY A 157 -10.73 7.44 2.20
N VAL A 158 -11.30 6.23 2.38
CA VAL A 158 -12.27 5.94 3.46
C VAL A 158 -11.64 6.10 4.84
N LYS A 159 -10.40 5.60 5.04
CA LYS A 159 -9.67 5.75 6.33
C LYS A 159 -9.42 7.22 6.68
N ILE A 160 -8.97 8.02 5.72
CA ILE A 160 -8.73 9.45 5.91
C ILE A 160 -10.03 10.15 6.31
N ALA A 161 -11.13 9.90 5.58
CA ALA A 161 -12.42 10.47 5.90
C ALA A 161 -12.91 10.08 7.30
N GLY A 162 -12.74 8.81 7.70
CA GLY A 162 -13.10 8.34 9.03
C GLY A 162 -12.29 9.02 10.14
N VAL A 163 -10.96 9.12 10.00
CA VAL A 163 -10.11 9.80 10.99
C VAL A 163 -10.37 11.29 11.03
N TYR A 164 -10.63 11.92 9.88
CA TYR A 164 -11.00 13.34 9.82
C TYR A 164 -12.29 13.64 10.61
N LEU A 165 -13.33 12.82 10.45
CA LEU A 165 -14.58 12.95 11.21
C LEU A 165 -14.36 12.71 12.70
N ASN A 166 -13.50 11.76 13.08
CA ASN A 166 -13.15 11.54 14.50
C ASN A 166 -12.38 12.73 15.08
N LEU A 167 -11.46 13.34 14.32
CA LEU A 167 -10.76 14.55 14.73
C LEU A 167 -11.74 15.71 14.93
N LEU A 168 -12.73 15.87 14.06
CA LEU A 168 -13.76 16.89 14.20
C LEU A 168 -14.57 16.71 15.48
N VAL A 169 -14.97 15.48 15.81
CA VAL A 169 -15.63 15.16 17.11
C VAL A 169 -14.73 15.54 18.27
N ALA A 170 -13.46 15.10 18.26
CA ALA A 170 -12.50 15.36 19.34
C ALA A 170 -12.29 16.87 19.57
N GLN A 171 -12.16 17.66 18.51
CA GLN A 171 -12.05 19.12 18.61
C GLN A 171 -13.30 19.78 19.16
N THR A 172 -14.48 19.26 18.79
CA THR A 172 -15.76 19.77 19.30
C THR A 172 -15.92 19.45 20.79
N LEU A 173 -15.55 18.24 21.21
CA LEU A 173 -15.55 17.83 22.61
C LEU A 173 -14.55 18.62 23.44
N LEU A 174 -13.37 18.92 22.92
CA LEU A 174 -12.39 19.78 23.55
C LEU A 174 -12.96 21.20 23.79
N LYS A 175 -13.64 21.76 22.79
CA LYS A 175 -14.32 23.05 22.94
C LYS A 175 -15.40 23.01 24.00
N SER A 176 -16.22 21.94 24.06
CA SER A 176 -17.23 21.75 25.10
C SER A 176 -16.59 21.59 26.49
N ALA A 177 -15.45 20.88 26.62
CA ALA A 177 -14.72 20.74 27.88
C ALA A 177 -14.20 22.10 28.40
N TYR A 178 -13.68 22.98 27.54
CA TYR A 178 -13.32 24.34 27.94
C TYR A 178 -14.54 25.15 28.41
N ALA A 179 -15.66 25.10 27.69
CA ALA A 179 -16.90 25.78 28.11
C ALA A 179 -17.40 25.25 29.47
N ASN A 180 -17.31 23.93 29.68
CA ASN A 180 -17.64 23.31 30.96
C ASN A 180 -16.74 23.79 32.10
N LEU A 181 -15.41 23.92 31.88
CA LEU A 181 -14.50 24.46 32.87
C LEU A 181 -14.88 25.89 33.28
N GLU A 182 -15.22 26.78 32.32
CA GLU A 182 -15.62 28.14 32.64
C GLU A 182 -16.93 28.18 33.45
N ARG A 183 -17.93 27.35 33.11
CA ARG A 183 -19.15 27.22 33.91
C ARG A 183 -18.86 26.72 35.34
N THR A 184 -17.99 25.71 35.47
CA THR A 184 -17.60 25.15 36.76
C THR A 184 -16.81 26.16 37.62
N LYS A 185 -15.92 26.95 37.05
CA LYS A 185 -15.23 28.04 37.73
C LYS A 185 -16.22 29.13 38.25
N TYR A 186 -17.24 29.46 37.46
CA TYR A 186 -18.25 30.38 37.87
C TYR A 186 -19.03 29.84 39.10
N VAL A 187 -19.42 28.58 39.09
CA VAL A 187 -20.08 27.88 40.23
C VAL A 187 -19.15 27.86 41.43
N GLN A 188 -17.85 27.59 41.27
CA GLN A 188 -16.85 27.66 42.34
C GLN A 188 -16.77 29.04 43.00
N LEU A 189 -16.72 30.10 42.19
CA LEU A 189 -16.66 31.46 42.69
C LEU A 189 -17.88 31.81 43.52
N VAL A 190 -19.08 31.46 43.07
CA VAL A 190 -20.34 31.65 43.83
C VAL A 190 -20.33 30.84 45.14
N ALA A 191 -19.91 29.56 45.09
CA ALA A 191 -19.88 28.71 46.28
C ALA A 191 -18.91 29.25 47.35
N ILE A 192 -17.69 29.66 46.94
CA ILE A 192 -16.72 30.26 47.85
C ILE A 192 -17.24 31.56 48.48
N ALA A 193 -17.85 32.45 47.68
CA ALA A 193 -18.40 33.70 48.17
C ALA A 193 -19.51 33.48 49.21
N ARG A 194 -20.42 32.54 48.99
CA ARG A 194 -21.49 32.17 49.90
C ARG A 194 -20.98 31.50 51.20
N THR A 195 -19.97 30.66 51.11
CA THR A 195 -19.34 30.05 52.27
C THR A 195 -18.63 31.08 53.11
N LYS A 196 -17.89 32.02 52.52
CA LYS A 196 -17.24 33.14 53.23
C LYS A 196 -18.24 34.08 53.89
N GLY A 197 -19.40 34.25 53.28
CA GLY A 197 -20.50 35.05 53.86
C GLY A 197 -21.32 34.31 54.93
N GLY A 198 -20.96 33.07 55.32
CA GLY A 198 -21.67 32.27 56.31
C GLY A 198 -23.01 31.73 55.84
N LEU A 199 -23.33 31.86 54.53
CA LEU A 199 -24.61 31.42 53.96
C LEU A 199 -24.67 29.92 53.62
N ASN A 200 -23.50 29.28 53.44
CA ASN A 200 -23.38 27.85 53.07
C ASN A 200 -22.32 27.16 53.94
N ALA A 201 -22.43 25.85 54.06
CA ALA A 201 -21.43 25.00 54.72
C ALA A 201 -20.10 24.98 53.96
N GLY A 202 -18.97 24.86 54.64
CA GLY A 202 -17.64 24.83 54.04
C GLY A 202 -17.44 23.66 53.03
N VAL A 203 -18.24 22.60 53.18
CA VAL A 203 -18.25 21.45 52.27
C VAL A 203 -18.62 21.84 50.83
N ASP A 204 -19.47 22.86 50.64
CA ASP A 204 -19.88 23.33 49.31
C ASP A 204 -18.69 23.89 48.50
N SER A 205 -17.80 24.63 49.20
CA SER A 205 -16.57 25.11 48.61
C SER A 205 -15.62 23.96 48.23
N SER A 206 -15.52 22.92 49.04
CA SER A 206 -14.70 21.76 48.76
C SER A 206 -15.21 20.97 47.57
N ILE A 207 -16.52 20.77 47.48
CA ILE A 207 -17.15 20.11 46.32
C ILE A 207 -16.92 20.92 45.04
N ALA A 208 -17.11 22.24 45.06
CA ALA A 208 -16.89 23.09 43.90
C ALA A 208 -15.39 23.07 43.44
N ASN A 209 -14.45 23.00 44.37
CA ASN A 209 -13.01 22.86 44.06
C ASN A 209 -12.73 21.51 43.37
N ALA A 210 -13.32 20.42 43.85
CA ALA A 210 -13.19 19.08 43.28
C ALA A 210 -13.74 19.04 41.83
N GLU A 211 -14.86 19.69 41.56
CA GLU A 211 -15.47 19.74 40.24
C GLU A 211 -14.60 20.56 39.23
N VAL A 212 -13.99 21.67 39.67
CA VAL A 212 -13.04 22.41 38.83
C VAL A 212 -11.83 21.54 38.47
N SER A 213 -11.29 20.78 39.43
CA SER A 213 -10.19 19.84 39.15
C SER A 213 -10.60 18.75 38.17
N LYS A 214 -11.79 18.17 38.34
CA LYS A 214 -12.38 17.21 37.40
C LYS A 214 -12.56 17.78 35.98
N ALA A 215 -13.07 19.02 35.88
CA ALA A 215 -13.19 19.70 34.56
C ALA A 215 -11.83 19.91 33.88
N LYS A 216 -10.75 20.20 34.64
CA LYS A 216 -9.39 20.28 34.10
C LYS A 216 -8.88 18.93 33.59
N LEU A 217 -9.14 17.84 34.34
CA LEU A 217 -8.77 16.48 33.89
C LEU A 217 -9.47 16.13 32.58
N LEU A 218 -10.76 16.44 32.44
CA LEU A 218 -11.50 16.22 31.19
C LEU A 218 -10.88 17.00 29.99
N ILE A 219 -10.34 18.19 30.21
CA ILE A 219 -9.62 18.93 29.17
C ILE A 219 -8.35 18.20 28.74
N TYR A 220 -7.54 17.70 29.68
CA TYR A 220 -6.32 16.94 29.33
C TYR A 220 -6.63 15.69 28.54
N ASP A 221 -7.68 14.94 28.90
CA ASP A 221 -8.13 13.78 28.14
C ASP A 221 -8.62 14.16 26.73
N ALA A 222 -9.36 15.27 26.60
CA ALA A 222 -9.82 15.77 25.30
C ALA A 222 -8.65 16.27 24.44
N VAL A 223 -7.63 16.91 25.02
CA VAL A 223 -6.38 17.30 24.32
C VAL A 223 -5.66 16.07 23.81
N ASN A 224 -5.43 15.06 24.65
CA ASN A 224 -4.78 13.83 24.24
C ASN A 224 -5.52 13.13 23.08
N THR A 225 -6.85 13.06 23.16
CA THR A 225 -7.69 12.47 22.10
C THR A 225 -7.58 13.26 20.79
N THR A 226 -7.60 14.59 20.88
CA THR A 226 -7.44 15.46 19.70
C THR A 226 -6.06 15.30 19.06
N GLN A 227 -5.00 15.25 19.86
CA GLN A 227 -3.63 15.03 19.37
C GLN A 227 -3.49 13.63 18.74
N GLN A 228 -4.11 12.60 19.33
CA GLN A 228 -4.12 11.26 18.77
C GLN A 228 -4.71 11.22 17.35
N TYR A 229 -5.91 11.78 17.15
CA TYR A 229 -6.54 11.79 15.84
C TYR A 229 -5.83 12.73 14.86
N SER A 230 -5.27 13.86 15.33
CA SER A 230 -4.45 14.75 14.51
C SER A 230 -3.21 14.04 13.98
N ASN A 231 -2.51 13.28 14.84
CA ASN A 231 -1.34 12.49 14.45
C ASN A 231 -1.72 11.33 13.51
N GLN A 232 -2.85 10.65 13.75
CA GLN A 232 -3.34 9.62 12.83
C GLN A 232 -3.64 10.19 11.44
N LEU A 233 -4.27 11.36 11.38
CA LEU A 233 -4.54 12.05 10.12
C LEU A 233 -3.24 12.44 9.41
N ALA A 234 -2.26 12.99 10.14
CA ALA A 234 -0.93 13.31 9.61
C ALA A 234 -0.23 12.07 9.00
N GLN A 235 -0.28 10.93 9.70
CA GLN A 235 0.27 9.67 9.21
C GLN A 235 -0.40 9.20 7.91
N LEU A 236 -1.73 9.28 7.83
CA LEU A 236 -2.48 8.89 6.64
C LEU A 236 -2.24 9.83 5.45
N MET A 237 -1.94 11.10 5.70
CA MET A 237 -1.55 12.07 4.67
C MET A 237 -0.06 12.02 4.33
N ASN A 238 0.75 11.26 5.08
CA ASN A 238 2.22 11.31 5.05
C ASN A 238 2.74 12.76 5.20
N ALA A 239 2.17 13.49 6.17
CA ALA A 239 2.49 14.86 6.50
C ALA A 239 3.16 14.95 7.89
N ALA A 240 3.77 16.09 8.20
CA ALA A 240 4.37 16.31 9.51
C ALA A 240 3.28 16.30 10.61
N PRO A 241 3.58 15.74 11.81
CA PRO A 241 2.69 15.87 12.96
C PRO A 241 2.41 17.34 13.28
N GLY A 242 1.15 17.68 13.57
CA GLY A 242 0.75 19.05 13.87
C GLY A 242 -0.72 19.15 14.29
N ASP A 243 -1.13 20.32 14.73
CA ASP A 243 -2.52 20.58 15.12
C ASP A 243 -3.33 20.97 13.88
N TYR A 244 -3.94 19.98 13.23
CA TYR A 244 -4.83 20.20 12.09
C TYR A 244 -6.20 20.64 12.57
N LYS A 245 -6.65 21.83 12.15
CA LYS A 245 -8.02 22.28 12.38
C LYS A 245 -8.93 21.77 11.28
N THR A 246 -10.03 21.10 11.66
CA THR A 246 -11.03 20.61 10.71
C THR A 246 -12.08 21.66 10.40
N ASP A 247 -12.73 21.53 9.23
CA ASP A 247 -13.88 22.34 8.87
C ASP A 247 -15.12 21.90 9.67
N SER A 248 -15.84 22.87 10.24
CA SER A 248 -17.05 22.65 11.04
C SER A 248 -18.34 22.49 10.22
N THR A 249 -18.28 22.48 8.90
CA THR A 249 -19.44 22.38 8.01
C THR A 249 -20.26 21.11 8.26
N PHE A 250 -19.60 20.01 8.62
CA PHE A 250 -20.23 18.72 8.98
C PHE A 250 -21.10 18.79 10.26
N LEU A 251 -20.88 19.77 11.12
CA LEU A 251 -21.68 19.96 12.35
C LEU A 251 -22.95 20.80 12.08
N LYS A 252 -23.03 21.46 10.93
CA LYS A 252 -24.14 22.35 10.58
C LYS A 252 -25.11 21.73 9.59
N ASN A 253 -24.60 20.90 8.69
CA ASN A 253 -25.36 20.34 7.58
C ASN A 253 -25.53 18.82 7.74
N LEU A 254 -26.73 18.35 7.40
CA LEU A 254 -26.98 16.93 7.25
C LEU A 254 -26.65 16.47 5.84
N PRO A 255 -26.13 15.26 5.68
CA PRO A 255 -25.97 14.66 4.36
C PRO A 255 -27.36 14.36 3.74
N LYS A 256 -27.45 14.53 2.41
CA LYS A 256 -28.60 14.04 1.66
C LYS A 256 -28.49 12.52 1.53
N ILE A 257 -29.49 11.81 1.99
CA ILE A 257 -29.50 10.33 1.96
C ILE A 257 -30.23 9.90 0.70
N TYR A 258 -29.51 9.25 -0.19
CA TYR A 258 -30.07 8.68 -1.41
C TYR A 258 -30.25 7.17 -1.24
N ASN A 259 -31.47 6.69 -1.52
CA ASN A 259 -31.69 5.26 -1.72
C ASN A 259 -31.29 4.95 -3.17
N THR A 260 -30.09 4.47 -3.36
CA THR A 260 -29.57 4.00 -4.64
C THR A 260 -29.35 2.50 -4.56
N ASP A 261 -29.79 1.78 -5.56
CA ASP A 261 -29.40 0.37 -5.73
C ASP A 261 -27.94 0.31 -6.10
N PHE A 262 -27.15 -0.35 -5.28
CA PHE A 262 -25.71 -0.49 -5.48
C PHE A 262 -25.38 -1.85 -6.07
N ALA A 263 -24.67 -1.86 -7.18
CA ALA A 263 -24.04 -3.06 -7.71
C ALA A 263 -22.76 -3.35 -6.92
N ILE A 264 -22.85 -4.24 -5.93
CA ILE A 264 -21.70 -4.61 -5.06
C ILE A 264 -20.51 -5.10 -5.90
N GLU A 265 -20.75 -5.67 -7.08
CA GLU A 265 -19.73 -6.09 -8.03
C GLU A 265 -18.83 -4.94 -8.50
N GLN A 266 -19.27 -3.68 -8.35
CA GLN A 266 -18.46 -2.50 -8.67
C GLN A 266 -17.52 -2.09 -7.54
N ASN A 267 -17.70 -2.63 -6.32
CA ASN A 267 -16.83 -2.35 -5.20
C ASN A 267 -15.37 -2.72 -5.53
N PRO A 268 -14.40 -1.81 -5.34
CA PRO A 268 -12.99 -2.08 -5.63
C PRO A 268 -12.43 -3.32 -4.94
N GLN A 269 -12.90 -3.61 -3.73
CA GLN A 269 -12.50 -4.81 -3.00
C GLN A 269 -12.99 -6.09 -3.68
N VAL A 270 -14.26 -6.12 -4.12
CA VAL A 270 -14.85 -7.26 -4.85
C VAL A 270 -14.13 -7.46 -6.18
N LYS A 271 -13.84 -6.38 -6.91
CA LYS A 271 -13.06 -6.44 -8.16
C LYS A 271 -11.67 -7.03 -7.95
N PHE A 272 -10.98 -6.65 -6.88
CA PHE A 272 -9.67 -7.21 -6.55
C PHE A 272 -9.74 -8.72 -6.31
N TYR A 273 -10.69 -9.20 -5.50
CA TYR A 273 -10.85 -10.65 -5.29
C TYR A 273 -11.20 -11.40 -6.57
N LYS A 274 -12.00 -10.82 -7.45
CA LYS A 274 -12.31 -11.39 -8.78
C LYS A 274 -11.04 -11.51 -9.64
N THR A 275 -10.21 -10.48 -9.69
CA THR A 275 -8.96 -10.54 -10.48
C THR A 275 -7.97 -11.57 -9.93
N ARG A 276 -7.97 -11.88 -8.63
CA ARG A 276 -7.19 -12.97 -8.04
C ARG A 276 -7.64 -14.35 -8.57
N ILE A 277 -8.95 -14.55 -8.71
CA ILE A 277 -9.51 -15.77 -9.30
C ILE A 277 -9.10 -15.86 -10.77
N ASP A 278 -9.25 -14.78 -11.54
CA ASP A 278 -8.90 -14.73 -12.96
C ASP A 278 -7.41 -15.02 -13.18
N GLN A 279 -6.52 -14.47 -12.33
CA GLN A 279 -5.08 -14.76 -12.35
C GLN A 279 -4.81 -16.24 -12.06
N SER A 280 -5.47 -16.82 -11.05
CA SER A 280 -5.33 -18.22 -10.69
C SER A 280 -5.77 -19.15 -11.83
N ASN A 281 -6.88 -18.83 -12.49
CA ASN A 281 -7.39 -19.57 -13.64
C ASN A 281 -6.47 -19.43 -14.87
N SER A 282 -5.90 -18.26 -15.10
CA SER A 282 -4.92 -18.03 -16.16
C SER A 282 -3.65 -18.85 -15.93
N TYR A 283 -3.19 -18.97 -14.67
CA TYR A 283 -2.07 -19.83 -14.32
C TYR A 283 -2.39 -21.33 -14.52
N ALA A 284 -3.58 -21.76 -14.17
CA ALA A 284 -4.05 -23.13 -14.48
C ALA A 284 -4.04 -23.40 -15.99
N GLY A 285 -4.47 -22.42 -16.80
CA GLY A 285 -4.39 -22.50 -18.26
C GLY A 285 -2.96 -22.62 -18.79
N LEU A 286 -2.02 -21.89 -18.20
CA LEU A 286 -0.59 -22.01 -18.50
C LEU A 286 -0.04 -23.40 -18.16
N LEU A 287 -0.37 -23.93 -16.97
CA LEU A 287 0.03 -25.28 -16.56
C LEU A 287 -0.51 -26.34 -17.53
N ALA A 288 -1.77 -26.23 -17.94
CA ALA A 288 -2.37 -27.14 -18.90
C ALA A 288 -1.66 -27.15 -20.27
N LYS A 289 -1.11 -26.01 -20.70
CA LYS A 289 -0.34 -25.90 -21.95
C LYS A 289 1.13 -26.31 -21.82
N SER A 290 1.66 -26.38 -20.60
CA SER A 290 3.08 -26.71 -20.37
C SER A 290 3.41 -28.20 -20.60
N ILE A 291 2.40 -29.06 -20.75
CA ILE A 291 2.58 -30.47 -21.17
C ILE A 291 2.85 -30.64 -22.66
N LEU A 292 2.61 -29.58 -23.45
CA LEU A 292 2.74 -29.66 -24.91
C LEU A 292 4.19 -29.50 -25.36
N PRO A 293 4.58 -30.14 -26.50
CA PRO A 293 5.94 -29.99 -27.03
C PRO A 293 6.27 -28.57 -27.44
N GLY A 294 7.54 -28.30 -27.75
CA GLY A 294 8.02 -27.09 -28.40
C GLY A 294 8.77 -27.42 -29.68
N VAL A 295 8.57 -26.61 -30.72
CA VAL A 295 9.31 -26.65 -31.97
C VAL A 295 10.28 -25.50 -32.03
N ASN A 296 11.57 -25.82 -32.16
CA ASN A 296 12.65 -24.84 -32.15
C ASN A 296 13.38 -24.87 -33.49
N LEU A 297 13.69 -23.67 -33.98
CA LEU A 297 14.75 -23.48 -34.97
C LEU A 297 16.06 -23.28 -34.23
N PHE A 298 17.09 -23.97 -34.64
CA PHE A 298 18.43 -23.77 -34.11
C PHE A 298 19.46 -23.50 -35.23
N GLY A 299 20.44 -22.68 -34.91
CA GLY A 299 21.56 -22.40 -35.79
C GLY A 299 22.83 -22.27 -34.93
N ILE A 300 23.91 -22.94 -35.38
CA ILE A 300 25.19 -22.89 -34.70
C ILE A 300 26.24 -22.55 -35.77
N PHE A 301 26.97 -21.47 -35.54
CA PHE A 301 28.18 -21.15 -36.22
C PHE A 301 29.32 -21.28 -35.22
N GLN A 302 30.29 -22.14 -35.55
CA GLN A 302 31.44 -22.40 -34.70
C GLN A 302 32.70 -22.25 -35.50
N THR A 303 33.67 -21.50 -34.99
CA THR A 303 35.02 -21.44 -35.53
C THR A 303 36.05 -21.82 -34.47
N ARG A 304 37.09 -22.50 -34.87
CA ARG A 304 38.10 -23.10 -33.99
C ARG A 304 39.50 -22.79 -34.44
N GLY A 305 40.37 -22.53 -33.48
CA GLY A 305 41.83 -22.49 -33.62
C GLY A 305 42.49 -23.58 -32.80
N SER A 306 43.62 -24.07 -33.22
CA SER A 306 44.41 -25.07 -32.49
C SER A 306 45.90 -24.86 -32.74
N GLY A 307 46.69 -24.95 -31.69
CA GLY A 307 48.15 -25.01 -31.78
C GLY A 307 48.69 -26.39 -32.13
N PHE A 308 47.82 -27.42 -32.20
CA PHE A 308 48.15 -28.73 -32.73
C PHE A 308 47.98 -28.73 -34.25
N ASP A 309 48.97 -29.28 -35.00
CA ASP A 309 48.90 -29.42 -36.44
C ASP A 309 47.74 -30.36 -36.85
N TYR A 310 47.24 -30.21 -38.09
CA TYR A 310 46.13 -31.00 -38.63
C TYR A 310 46.43 -32.48 -38.70
N ASN A 311 47.71 -32.88 -38.80
CA ASN A 311 48.23 -34.24 -38.86
C ASN A 311 48.89 -34.69 -37.54
N TYR A 312 48.62 -34.01 -36.42
CA TYR A 312 49.11 -34.40 -35.09
C TYR A 312 48.67 -35.82 -34.72
N THR A 313 49.67 -36.68 -34.52
CA THR A 313 49.52 -38.08 -34.14
C THR A 313 50.63 -38.47 -33.18
N SER A 314 50.58 -39.70 -32.62
CA SER A 314 51.69 -40.23 -31.82
C SER A 314 53.01 -40.33 -32.54
N LEU A 315 52.98 -40.43 -33.89
CA LEU A 315 54.20 -40.44 -34.77
C LEU A 315 54.60 -39.07 -35.25
N ASN A 316 53.66 -38.09 -35.33
CA ASN A 316 53.93 -36.73 -35.73
C ASN A 316 53.50 -35.74 -34.63
N ASN A 317 54.44 -35.35 -33.80
CA ASN A 317 54.24 -34.46 -32.65
C ASN A 317 54.33 -32.97 -33.04
N ALA A 318 53.90 -32.58 -34.25
CA ALA A 318 53.93 -31.18 -34.67
C ALA A 318 52.87 -30.35 -33.90
N TYR A 319 53.30 -29.42 -33.05
CA TYR A 319 52.46 -28.49 -32.32
C TYR A 319 53.21 -27.18 -32.02
N SER A 320 52.46 -26.10 -31.85
CA SER A 320 52.98 -24.79 -31.48
C SER A 320 52.47 -24.42 -30.06
N LYS A 321 53.36 -23.89 -29.24
CA LYS A 321 53.04 -23.31 -27.96
C LYS A 321 52.71 -21.81 -28.06
N ASP A 322 52.77 -21.24 -29.24
CA ASP A 322 52.44 -19.84 -29.44
C ASP A 322 50.95 -19.60 -29.26
N TYR A 323 50.65 -18.60 -28.46
CA TYR A 323 49.27 -18.25 -28.10
C TYR A 323 48.45 -17.88 -29.33
N PHE A 324 48.94 -16.98 -30.16
CA PHE A 324 48.19 -16.50 -31.32
C PHE A 324 47.97 -17.59 -32.36
N THR A 325 48.94 -18.46 -32.58
CA THR A 325 48.79 -19.66 -33.45
C THR A 325 47.65 -20.56 -32.92
N GLY A 326 47.60 -20.76 -31.61
CA GLY A 326 46.59 -21.64 -30.99
C GLY A 326 45.17 -21.09 -31.01
N ILE A 327 44.99 -19.79 -30.84
CA ILE A 327 43.65 -19.18 -30.74
C ILE A 327 43.12 -18.67 -32.10
N ASN A 328 43.98 -18.45 -33.11
CA ASN A 328 43.55 -17.94 -34.41
C ASN A 328 42.62 -18.92 -35.11
N PRO A 329 41.40 -18.51 -35.52
CA PRO A 329 40.43 -19.41 -36.14
C PRO A 329 40.93 -19.94 -37.50
N THR A 330 41.02 -21.25 -37.62
CA THR A 330 41.49 -21.93 -38.88
C THR A 330 40.42 -22.82 -39.50
N ARG A 331 39.38 -23.20 -38.75
CA ARG A 331 38.31 -24.09 -39.21
C ARG A 331 36.95 -23.57 -38.71
N SER A 332 35.96 -23.56 -39.61
CA SER A 332 34.61 -23.10 -39.30
C SER A 332 33.59 -24.18 -39.70
N ASN A 333 32.55 -24.32 -38.85
CA ASN A 333 31.42 -25.21 -39.11
C ASN A 333 30.11 -24.42 -38.92
N CYS A 334 29.12 -24.71 -39.74
CA CYS A 334 27.79 -24.16 -39.64
C CYS A 334 26.77 -25.30 -39.66
N VAL A 335 25.82 -25.24 -38.74
CA VAL A 335 24.69 -26.19 -38.64
C VAL A 335 23.41 -25.39 -38.42
N ALA A 336 22.36 -25.68 -39.16
CA ALA A 336 21.01 -25.14 -38.92
C ALA A 336 19.98 -26.24 -39.07
N GLY A 337 18.94 -26.18 -38.27
CA GLY A 337 17.90 -27.25 -38.28
C GLY A 337 16.69 -26.90 -37.50
N VAL A 338 15.75 -27.84 -37.48
CA VAL A 338 14.52 -27.84 -36.70
C VAL A 338 14.60 -28.96 -35.69
N SER A 339 14.22 -28.66 -34.44
CA SER A 339 14.11 -29.68 -33.40
C SER A 339 12.75 -29.60 -32.71
N MET A 340 12.22 -30.74 -32.31
CA MET A 340 11.03 -30.83 -31.48
C MET A 340 11.41 -31.56 -30.19
N ALA A 341 11.13 -30.89 -29.06
CA ALA A 341 11.38 -31.46 -27.74
C ALA A 341 10.05 -31.68 -26.98
N TRP A 342 9.85 -32.87 -26.46
CA TRP A 342 8.68 -33.22 -25.67
C TRP A 342 9.06 -34.06 -24.46
N ASN A 343 8.77 -33.53 -23.26
CA ASN A 343 8.98 -34.27 -22.02
C ASN A 343 7.69 -34.96 -21.61
N ILE A 344 7.51 -36.21 -22.11
CA ILE A 344 6.30 -37.01 -21.87
C ILE A 344 6.13 -37.35 -20.37
N MET A 345 7.24 -37.57 -19.64
CA MET A 345 7.21 -37.87 -18.21
C MET A 345 6.86 -36.69 -17.32
N SER A 346 6.76 -35.46 -17.88
CA SER A 346 6.23 -34.31 -17.16
C SER A 346 4.71 -34.36 -16.97
N ILE A 347 3.97 -35.10 -17.78
CA ILE A 347 2.50 -35.13 -17.80
C ILE A 347 1.89 -35.47 -16.42
N PRO A 348 2.27 -36.58 -15.72
CA PRO A 348 1.72 -36.88 -14.41
C PRO A 348 1.99 -35.79 -13.38
N LYS A 349 3.21 -35.23 -13.39
CA LYS A 349 3.61 -34.14 -12.49
C LYS A 349 2.73 -32.90 -12.70
N ILE A 350 2.59 -32.43 -13.94
CA ILE A 350 1.80 -31.27 -14.29
C ILE A 350 0.31 -31.47 -13.99
N LYS A 351 -0.22 -32.70 -14.18
CA LYS A 351 -1.60 -33.04 -13.79
C LYS A 351 -1.86 -32.75 -12.31
N HIS A 352 -0.96 -33.15 -11.42
CA HIS A 352 -1.11 -32.85 -9.99
C HIS A 352 -0.92 -31.39 -9.67
N GLN A 353 -0.03 -30.67 -10.36
CA GLN A 353 0.11 -29.20 -10.23
C GLN A 353 -1.17 -28.49 -10.69
N LEU A 354 -1.78 -28.93 -11.78
CA LEU A 354 -3.04 -28.38 -12.28
C LEU A 354 -4.19 -28.60 -11.28
N LEU A 355 -4.31 -29.82 -10.71
CA LEU A 355 -5.31 -30.12 -9.68
C LEU A 355 -5.10 -29.24 -8.43
N ALA A 356 -3.86 -29.08 -7.98
CA ALA A 356 -3.54 -28.21 -6.86
C ALA A 356 -3.96 -26.76 -7.15
N GLN A 357 -3.67 -26.24 -8.36
CA GLN A 357 -4.06 -24.90 -8.78
C GLN A 357 -5.58 -24.74 -8.87
N GLN A 358 -6.31 -25.76 -9.30
CA GLN A 358 -7.78 -25.73 -9.29
C GLN A 358 -8.35 -25.63 -7.87
N PHE A 359 -7.73 -26.30 -6.87
CA PHE A 359 -8.12 -26.14 -5.48
C PHE A 359 -7.81 -24.74 -4.95
N ILE A 360 -6.67 -24.13 -5.35
CA ILE A 360 -6.37 -22.72 -5.06
C ILE A 360 -7.46 -21.80 -5.65
N SER A 361 -7.85 -22.01 -6.91
CA SER A 361 -8.94 -21.22 -7.55
C SER A 361 -10.26 -21.36 -6.79
N LYS A 362 -10.60 -22.56 -6.31
CA LYS A 362 -11.80 -22.78 -5.47
C LYS A 362 -11.69 -22.08 -4.12
N GLY A 363 -10.52 -22.08 -3.49
CA GLY A 363 -10.27 -21.34 -2.25
C GLY A 363 -10.46 -19.83 -2.45
N LEU A 364 -9.92 -19.27 -3.54
CA LEU A 364 -10.10 -17.87 -3.90
C LEU A 364 -11.57 -17.52 -4.21
N GLN A 365 -12.34 -18.46 -4.80
CA GLN A 365 -13.78 -18.28 -5.00
C GLN A 365 -14.51 -18.17 -3.66
N ASN A 366 -14.18 -19.02 -2.69
CA ASN A 366 -14.78 -18.95 -1.35
C ASN A 366 -14.43 -17.63 -0.64
N GLU A 367 -13.19 -17.13 -0.78
CA GLU A 367 -12.82 -15.81 -0.27
C GLU A 367 -13.64 -14.68 -0.92
N TYR A 368 -13.85 -14.73 -2.23
CA TYR A 368 -14.68 -13.79 -2.96
C TYR A 368 -16.14 -13.81 -2.46
N ASP A 369 -16.71 -15.01 -2.30
CA ASP A 369 -18.08 -15.18 -1.83
C ASP A 369 -18.25 -14.67 -0.38
N LEU A 370 -17.25 -14.90 0.47
CA LEU A 370 -17.21 -14.39 1.84
C LEU A 370 -17.22 -12.85 1.86
N ILE A 371 -16.32 -12.21 1.10
CA ILE A 371 -16.24 -10.75 1.02
C ILE A 371 -17.55 -10.16 0.48
N ASN A 372 -18.14 -10.79 -0.52
CA ASN A 372 -19.40 -10.35 -1.12
C ASN A 372 -20.54 -10.40 -0.07
N THR A 373 -20.60 -11.46 0.72
CA THR A 373 -21.57 -11.59 1.83
C THR A 373 -21.31 -10.53 2.90
N GLN A 374 -20.07 -10.35 3.35
CA GLN A 374 -19.70 -9.36 4.36
C GLN A 374 -20.06 -7.93 3.94
N LEU A 375 -19.85 -7.56 2.67
CA LEU A 375 -20.19 -6.23 2.16
C LEU A 375 -21.70 -6.02 2.07
N LYS A 376 -22.48 -7.06 1.71
CA LYS A 376 -23.95 -7.02 1.75
C LYS A 376 -24.46 -6.76 3.18
N ASP A 377 -23.94 -7.51 4.14
CA ASP A 377 -24.31 -7.35 5.54
C ASP A 377 -23.91 -5.98 6.08
N GLN A 378 -22.71 -5.48 5.72
CA GLN A 378 -22.28 -4.13 6.08
C GLN A 378 -23.16 -3.04 5.48
N LEU A 379 -23.66 -3.22 4.26
CA LEU A 379 -24.56 -2.27 3.60
C LEU A 379 -25.90 -2.19 4.35
N VAL A 380 -26.50 -3.35 4.65
CA VAL A 380 -27.73 -3.42 5.45
C VAL A 380 -27.54 -2.77 6.82
N LEU A 381 -26.43 -3.07 7.51
CA LEU A 381 -26.10 -2.47 8.81
C LEU A 381 -25.90 -0.94 8.70
N ALA A 382 -25.25 -0.46 7.63
CA ALA A 382 -25.05 0.96 7.40
C ALA A 382 -26.40 1.69 7.21
N ASP A 383 -27.35 1.12 6.47
CA ASP A 383 -28.69 1.69 6.29
C ASP A 383 -29.47 1.76 7.63
N GLN A 384 -29.39 0.70 8.44
CA GLN A 384 -29.98 0.72 9.79
C GLN A 384 -29.35 1.79 10.68
N ARG A 385 -28.00 1.91 10.65
CA ARG A 385 -27.30 2.94 11.42
C ARG A 385 -27.64 4.36 10.96
N ILE A 386 -27.79 4.59 9.66
CA ILE A 386 -28.25 5.88 9.14
C ILE A 386 -29.63 6.21 9.72
N ALA A 387 -30.58 5.29 9.65
CA ALA A 387 -31.93 5.51 10.19
C ALA A 387 -31.93 5.83 11.70
N ASN A 388 -31.19 5.05 12.50
CA ASN A 388 -31.07 5.25 13.94
C ASN A 388 -30.34 6.56 14.30
N ASN A 389 -29.24 6.88 13.60
CA ASN A 389 -28.48 8.11 13.85
C ASN A 389 -29.25 9.37 13.44
N LEU A 390 -30.14 9.29 12.44
CA LEU A 390 -31.06 10.38 12.13
C LEU A 390 -32.10 10.63 13.26
N GLN A 391 -32.57 9.59 13.92
CA GLN A 391 -33.44 9.76 15.09
C GLN A 391 -32.64 10.38 16.26
N SER A 392 -31.44 9.86 16.54
CA SER A 392 -30.56 10.45 17.56
C SER A 392 -30.24 11.92 17.28
N TRP A 393 -30.00 12.28 16.01
CA TRP A 393 -29.79 13.67 15.60
C TRP A 393 -31.03 14.56 15.88
N ARG A 394 -32.25 14.05 15.72
CA ARG A 394 -33.49 14.80 16.02
C ARG A 394 -33.69 15.00 17.51
N GLU A 395 -33.38 14.00 18.33
CA GLU A 395 -33.58 14.04 19.79
C GLU A 395 -32.48 14.82 20.53
N ALA A 396 -31.24 14.82 20.04
CA ALA A 396 -30.12 15.45 20.74
C ALA A 396 -30.29 16.97 20.98
N PRO A 397 -30.81 17.79 20.05
CA PRO A 397 -31.13 19.21 20.32
C PRO A 397 -32.23 19.40 21.39
N VAL A 398 -33.20 18.49 21.47
CA VAL A 398 -34.27 18.53 22.49
C VAL A 398 -33.67 18.29 23.86
N GLN A 399 -32.80 17.26 23.99
CA GLN A 399 -32.07 16.97 25.22
C GLN A 399 -31.18 18.15 25.64
N TYR A 400 -30.42 18.70 24.70
CA TYR A 400 -29.54 19.85 24.97
C TYR A 400 -30.31 21.07 25.46
N LYS A 401 -31.44 21.42 24.83
CA LYS A 401 -32.28 22.54 25.23
C LYS A 401 -32.84 22.35 26.65
N ALA A 402 -33.40 21.18 26.92
CA ALA A 402 -33.96 20.86 28.23
C ALA A 402 -32.87 20.90 29.33
N ALA A 403 -31.69 20.34 29.09
CA ALA A 403 -30.58 20.37 30.04
C ALA A 403 -30.03 21.79 30.24
N SER A 404 -29.97 22.62 29.18
CA SER A 404 -29.55 24.01 29.24
C SER A 404 -30.54 24.84 30.09
N ASP A 405 -31.82 24.69 29.84
CA ASP A 405 -32.88 25.39 30.61
C ASP A 405 -32.85 24.99 32.11
N ALA A 406 -32.67 23.68 32.39
CA ALA A 406 -32.53 23.17 33.74
C ALA A 406 -31.30 23.74 34.46
N TYR A 407 -30.15 23.78 33.79
CA TYR A 407 -28.91 24.38 34.33
C TYR A 407 -29.11 25.87 34.64
N LEU A 408 -29.68 26.63 33.69
CA LEU A 408 -29.93 28.06 33.89
C LEU A 408 -30.81 28.34 35.10
N GLN A 409 -31.94 27.60 35.23
CA GLN A 409 -32.86 27.72 36.38
C GLN A 409 -32.16 27.36 37.69
N LYS A 410 -31.47 26.21 37.76
CA LYS A 410 -30.77 25.77 38.98
C LYS A 410 -29.62 26.73 39.35
N SER A 411 -28.94 27.33 38.39
CA SER A 411 -27.87 28.29 38.65
C SER A 411 -28.40 29.58 39.29
N VAL A 412 -29.56 30.08 38.83
CA VAL A 412 -30.24 31.25 39.41
C VAL A 412 -30.77 30.93 40.83
N LEU A 413 -31.42 29.76 41.02
CA LEU A 413 -31.91 29.32 42.33
C LEU A 413 -30.76 29.18 43.33
N TYR A 414 -29.64 28.57 42.93
CA TYR A 414 -28.48 28.42 43.81
C TYR A 414 -27.88 29.77 44.18
N LYS A 415 -27.74 30.70 43.22
CA LYS A 415 -27.27 32.04 43.48
C LYS A 415 -28.09 32.80 44.49
N ASN A 416 -29.43 32.59 44.50
CA ASN A 416 -30.37 33.20 45.43
C ASN A 416 -30.59 32.38 46.73
N GLY A 417 -29.91 31.23 46.92
CA GLY A 417 -30.01 30.44 48.12
C GLY A 417 -31.22 29.51 48.19
N LEU A 418 -31.93 29.32 47.09
CA LEU A 418 -33.16 28.52 46.97
C LEU A 418 -32.90 27.08 46.46
N SER A 419 -31.64 26.71 46.24
CA SER A 419 -31.21 25.36 45.84
C SER A 419 -29.84 25.04 46.46
N ASN A 420 -29.48 23.77 46.57
CA ASN A 420 -28.19 23.30 47.04
C ASN A 420 -27.18 23.14 45.88
N ILE A 421 -25.90 22.98 46.22
CA ILE A 421 -24.83 22.83 45.23
C ILE A 421 -24.93 21.52 44.46
N ILE A 422 -25.44 20.45 45.07
CA ILE A 422 -25.54 19.12 44.44
C ILE A 422 -26.53 19.18 43.28
N ASP A 423 -27.68 19.82 43.47
CA ASP A 423 -28.68 20.01 42.40
C ASP A 423 -28.12 20.79 41.21
N LEU A 424 -27.36 21.86 41.53
CA LEU A 424 -26.71 22.66 40.48
C LEU A 424 -25.66 21.84 39.71
N GLN A 425 -24.84 21.04 40.40
CA GLN A 425 -23.84 20.19 39.77
C GLN A 425 -24.50 19.10 38.93
N GLN A 426 -25.60 18.52 39.38
CA GLN A 426 -26.34 17.56 38.56
C GLN A 426 -26.86 18.18 37.28
N ALA A 427 -27.43 19.40 37.36
CA ALA A 427 -27.85 20.11 36.15
C ALA A 427 -26.70 20.46 35.22
N LEU A 428 -25.53 20.85 35.74
CA LEU A 428 -24.33 21.10 34.98
C LEU A 428 -23.81 19.83 34.29
N TYR A 429 -23.80 18.70 35.01
CA TYR A 429 -23.41 17.42 34.44
C TYR A 429 -24.35 16.99 33.29
N LEU A 430 -25.66 17.14 33.46
CA LEU A 430 -26.63 16.85 32.40
C LEU A 430 -26.43 17.74 31.17
N LEU A 431 -26.15 19.04 31.38
CA LEU A 431 -25.85 19.95 30.27
C LEU A 431 -24.56 19.53 29.49
N ASN A 432 -23.49 19.25 30.23
CA ASN A 432 -22.23 18.84 29.59
C ASN A 432 -22.38 17.54 28.79
N ARG A 433 -23.13 16.58 29.35
CA ARG A 433 -23.45 15.34 28.65
C ARG A 433 -24.30 15.58 27.40
N ALA A 434 -25.34 16.43 27.50
CA ALA A 434 -26.22 16.75 26.36
C ALA A 434 -25.46 17.48 25.23
N GLU A 435 -24.50 18.38 25.54
CA GLU A 435 -23.60 19.03 24.57
C GLU A 435 -22.73 17.99 23.85
N THR A 436 -22.18 17.04 24.61
CA THR A 436 -21.38 15.95 24.06
C THR A 436 -22.21 15.04 23.15
N ASP A 437 -23.37 14.57 23.63
CA ASP A 437 -24.29 13.71 22.91
C ASP A 437 -24.75 14.37 21.60
N GLN A 438 -25.05 15.67 21.62
CA GLN A 438 -25.42 16.42 20.42
C GLN A 438 -24.31 16.46 19.40
N SER A 439 -23.07 16.76 19.82
CA SER A 439 -21.91 16.84 18.92
C SER A 439 -21.61 15.49 18.27
N VAL A 440 -21.71 14.41 19.06
CA VAL A 440 -21.50 13.04 18.58
C VAL A 440 -22.62 12.63 17.62
N ALA A 441 -23.89 12.94 17.94
CA ALA A 441 -25.02 12.58 17.09
C ALA A 441 -24.92 13.18 15.68
N TYR A 442 -24.46 14.43 15.56
CA TYR A 442 -24.24 15.08 14.25
C TYR A 442 -23.23 14.35 13.39
N VAL A 443 -22.09 13.99 13.95
CA VAL A 443 -21.02 13.34 13.19
C VAL A 443 -21.32 11.87 12.91
N ASN A 444 -22.06 11.19 13.79
CA ASN A 444 -22.45 9.80 13.58
C ASN A 444 -23.30 9.59 12.32
N VAL A 445 -24.12 10.58 11.92
CA VAL A 445 -24.84 10.51 10.64
C VAL A 445 -23.85 10.47 9.46
N TRP A 446 -22.82 11.34 9.48
CA TRP A 446 -21.77 11.34 8.47
C TRP A 446 -20.93 10.08 8.47
N GLN A 447 -20.59 9.55 9.64
CA GLN A 447 -19.87 8.28 9.76
C GLN A 447 -20.67 7.10 9.21
N SER A 448 -22.00 7.07 9.45
CA SER A 448 -22.86 6.01 8.89
C SER A 448 -22.95 6.12 7.36
N LEU A 449 -23.00 7.34 6.81
CA LEU A 449 -22.96 7.54 5.36
C LEU A 449 -21.61 7.10 4.78
N LEU A 450 -20.51 7.42 5.46
CA LEU A 450 -19.18 6.95 5.06
C LEU A 450 -19.10 5.40 5.08
N GLN A 451 -19.68 4.74 6.08
CA GLN A 451 -19.77 3.28 6.14
C GLN A 451 -20.59 2.72 4.97
N LYS A 452 -21.70 3.37 4.60
CA LYS A 452 -22.50 3.00 3.43
C LYS A 452 -21.69 3.15 2.14
N ALA A 453 -20.99 4.26 1.96
CA ALA A 453 -20.11 4.51 0.83
C ALA A 453 -18.96 3.48 0.74
N ALA A 454 -18.41 3.08 1.88
CA ALA A 454 -17.37 2.05 1.95
C ALA A 454 -17.91 0.66 1.55
N ALA A 455 -19.08 0.27 2.05
CA ALA A 455 -19.69 -1.03 1.77
C ALA A 455 -20.19 -1.12 0.32
N SER A 456 -20.77 -0.04 -0.23
CA SER A 456 -21.21 0.02 -1.62
C SER A 456 -20.06 0.08 -2.63
N GLY A 457 -18.87 0.56 -2.21
CA GLY A 457 -17.76 0.84 -3.11
C GLY A 457 -17.87 2.16 -3.88
N ASP A 458 -18.88 2.97 -3.58
CA ASP A 458 -19.09 4.30 -4.18
C ASP A 458 -18.69 5.40 -3.18
N PHE A 459 -17.41 5.77 -3.19
CA PHE A 459 -16.91 6.85 -2.33
C PHE A 459 -17.43 8.23 -2.75
N ASP A 460 -17.83 8.40 -4.01
CA ASP A 460 -18.39 9.63 -4.51
C ASP A 460 -19.76 9.95 -3.86
N LEU A 461 -20.48 8.92 -3.42
CA LEU A 461 -21.71 9.08 -2.62
C LEU A 461 -21.47 9.99 -1.40
N PHE A 462 -20.30 9.85 -0.78
CA PHE A 462 -19.89 10.66 0.36
C PHE A 462 -19.23 11.97 -0.08
N LEU A 463 -18.28 11.94 -1.01
CA LEU A 463 -17.49 13.10 -1.42
C LEU A 463 -18.32 14.21 -2.07
N LYS A 464 -19.34 13.89 -2.86
CA LYS A 464 -20.22 14.88 -3.50
C LYS A 464 -21.02 15.72 -2.52
N GLN A 465 -21.13 15.27 -1.27
CA GLN A 465 -21.89 15.97 -0.22
C GLN A 465 -21.01 16.87 0.65
N VAL A 466 -19.71 16.75 0.48
CA VAL A 466 -18.69 17.47 1.25
C VAL A 466 -18.15 18.69 0.46
N ARG A 467 -18.54 18.82 -0.80
CA ARG A 467 -18.14 19.95 -1.68
C ARG A 467 -19.02 21.16 -1.51
#